data_bcc5d8b8c21625d1f0f7a85c22325cec
#
_entry.id   bcc5d8b8c21625d1f0f7a85c22325cec
#
_cell.length_a   1.000
_cell.length_b   1.000
_cell.length_c   1.000
_cell.angle_alpha   90.00
_cell.angle_beta   90.00
_cell.angle_gamma   90.00
#
_symmetry.space_group_name_H-M   'P 1'
#
loop_
_entity.id
_entity.type
_entity.pdbx_description
1 polymer ?
#
loop_
_entity_poly.entity_id
_entity_poly.type
_entity_poly.pdbx_seq_one_letter_code
_entity_poly.pdbx_strand_id
1 'polypeptide(L)'
;DNLKTLHSPQQRNVVLHPEFVDGKYAFYTRPMDGFIETGSGGGIGFGLCEDIGHAVIDEEKIISRRIYHTLTESKNGAGAVPIKGKKCWINIAHGVRNTAAGLRYVLYVFGTDLKDPSKVTAEPSGVFLVPFGEERVGDVSNVVFTNGAVARENGDIYIYYASCDTRMHVAA
;
A
#
# COMPACT_ATOMS: atom_id res chain seq x y z
N ASP A 1 -15.48 -13.09 15.11
CA ASP A 1 -16.18 -12.00 14.43
C ASP A 1 -16.18 -12.25 12.94
N ASN A 2 -17.34 -12.13 12.32
CA ASN A 2 -17.49 -12.39 10.90
C ASN A 2 -16.93 -11.21 10.09
N LEU A 3 -15.82 -11.41 9.41
CA LEU A 3 -15.37 -10.49 8.38
C LEU A 3 -16.40 -10.44 7.26
N LYS A 4 -16.91 -9.26 6.97
CA LYS A 4 -17.86 -9.04 5.88
C LYS A 4 -17.15 -8.49 4.65
N THR A 5 -17.75 -8.70 3.49
CA THR A 5 -17.24 -8.18 2.24
C THR A 5 -17.33 -6.66 2.22
N LEU A 6 -16.23 -6.00 1.88
CA LEU A 6 -16.20 -4.56 1.61
C LEU A 6 -16.96 -4.28 0.32
N HIS A 7 -18.03 -3.52 0.39
CA HIS A 7 -18.77 -3.04 -0.77
C HIS A 7 -18.19 -1.70 -1.22
N SER A 8 -17.54 -1.71 -2.36
CA SER A 8 -16.91 -0.55 -2.98
C SER A 8 -16.65 -0.88 -4.45
N PRO A 9 -16.20 0.06 -5.28
CA PRO A 9 -15.59 -0.26 -6.57
C PRO A 9 -14.54 -1.36 -6.45
N GLN A 10 -14.21 -2.06 -7.54
CA GLN A 10 -13.21 -3.14 -7.47
C GLN A 10 -11.94 -2.68 -6.78
N GLN A 11 -11.59 -3.35 -5.70
CA GLN A 11 -10.47 -2.99 -4.84
C GLN A 11 -9.44 -4.10 -4.75
N ARG A 12 -8.19 -3.70 -4.56
CA ARG A 12 -7.09 -4.59 -4.16
C ARG A 12 -6.21 -3.88 -3.13
N ASN A 13 -5.52 -4.66 -2.30
CA ASN A 13 -4.58 -4.12 -1.32
C ASN A 13 -5.20 -3.06 -0.39
N VAL A 14 -6.37 -3.36 0.14
CA VAL A 14 -7.05 -2.51 1.10
C VAL A 14 -6.38 -2.66 2.46
N VAL A 15 -6.06 -1.53 3.09
CA VAL A 15 -5.41 -1.49 4.42
C VAL A 15 -6.25 -0.63 5.35
N LEU A 16 -6.71 -1.21 6.45
CA LEU A 16 -7.40 -0.48 7.50
C LEU A 16 -6.41 0.42 8.25
N HIS A 17 -6.74 1.69 8.37
CA HIS A 17 -5.99 2.65 9.18
C HIS A 17 -6.18 2.33 10.68
N PRO A 18 -5.13 2.42 11.53
CA PRO A 18 -5.23 1.99 12.93
C PRO A 18 -6.03 2.93 13.82
N GLU A 19 -6.32 4.13 13.38
CA GLU A 19 -7.13 5.11 14.12
C GLU A 19 -8.34 5.56 13.29
N PHE A 20 -9.41 5.93 14.00
CA PHE A 20 -10.56 6.57 13.36
C PHE A 20 -10.20 7.94 12.82
N VAL A 21 -10.79 8.29 11.69
CA VAL A 21 -10.70 9.63 11.07
C VAL A 21 -12.11 10.19 11.00
N ASP A 22 -12.32 11.34 11.64
CA ASP A 22 -13.65 11.98 11.76
C ASP A 22 -14.72 11.02 12.32
N GLY A 23 -14.32 10.15 13.26
CA GLY A 23 -15.19 9.16 13.89
C GLY A 23 -15.54 7.96 13.03
N LYS A 24 -14.95 7.82 11.84
CA LYS A 24 -15.18 6.73 10.88
C LYS A 24 -13.96 5.82 10.75
N TYR A 25 -14.17 4.60 10.30
CA TYR A 25 -13.11 3.70 9.86
C TYR A 25 -12.49 4.25 8.57
N ALA A 26 -11.17 4.31 8.53
CA ALA A 26 -10.43 4.82 7.40
C ALA A 26 -9.63 3.70 6.70
N PHE A 27 -9.57 3.75 5.37
CA PHE A 27 -8.89 2.76 4.57
C PHE A 27 -7.98 3.40 3.54
N TYR A 28 -6.79 2.85 3.39
CA TYR A 28 -6.05 2.98 2.15
C TYR A 28 -6.54 1.92 1.18
N THR A 29 -6.82 2.32 -0.04
CA THR A 29 -7.46 1.52 -1.06
C THR A 29 -6.61 1.48 -2.34
N ARG A 30 -6.98 0.63 -3.27
CA ARG A 30 -6.44 0.65 -4.63
C ARG A 30 -7.57 0.35 -5.62
N PRO A 31 -8.29 1.38 -6.08
CA PRO A 31 -9.36 1.19 -7.04
C PRO A 31 -8.81 0.66 -8.36
N MET A 32 -9.47 -0.36 -8.89
CA MET A 32 -9.08 -1.03 -10.13
C MET A 32 -10.04 -0.74 -11.29
N ASP A 33 -11.17 -0.09 -11.02
CA ASP A 33 -12.13 0.28 -12.03
C ASP A 33 -11.51 1.22 -13.07
N GLY A 34 -11.74 0.95 -14.33
CA GLY A 34 -11.15 1.69 -15.43
C GLY A 34 -9.63 1.48 -15.62
N PHE A 35 -9.00 0.60 -14.84
CA PHE A 35 -7.56 0.37 -14.91
C PHE A 35 -7.09 -0.09 -16.29
N ILE A 36 -7.82 -1.03 -16.91
CA ILE A 36 -7.47 -1.57 -18.22
C ILE A 36 -7.97 -0.64 -19.35
N GLU A 37 -9.20 -0.15 -19.23
CA GLU A 37 -9.86 0.62 -20.30
C GLU A 37 -9.35 2.05 -20.42
N THR A 38 -9.18 2.73 -19.29
CA THR A 38 -8.81 4.15 -19.26
C THR A 38 -7.42 4.41 -18.67
N GLY A 39 -6.79 3.40 -18.09
CA GLY A 39 -5.53 3.55 -17.37
C GLY A 39 -5.63 4.38 -16.08
N SER A 40 -6.83 4.61 -15.57
CA SER A 40 -7.05 5.52 -14.42
C SER A 40 -6.87 4.87 -13.07
N GLY A 41 -7.16 3.59 -12.93
CA GLY A 41 -7.01 2.84 -11.68
C GLY A 41 -5.57 2.50 -11.31
N GLY A 42 -5.38 1.81 -10.18
CA GLY A 42 -4.08 1.27 -9.74
C GLY A 42 -3.22 2.20 -8.90
N GLY A 43 -3.70 3.40 -8.56
CA GLY A 43 -3.09 4.29 -7.56
C GLY A 43 -3.60 4.00 -6.15
N ILE A 44 -2.95 4.59 -5.13
CA ILE A 44 -3.42 4.50 -3.75
C ILE A 44 -4.53 5.52 -3.54
N GLY A 45 -5.68 5.03 -3.08
CA GLY A 45 -6.81 5.83 -2.65
C GLY A 45 -6.91 5.90 -1.12
N PHE A 46 -7.83 6.73 -0.65
CA PHE A 46 -8.23 6.84 0.74
C PHE A 46 -9.75 6.99 0.80
N GLY A 47 -10.39 6.21 1.65
CA GLY A 47 -11.83 6.23 1.82
C GLY A 47 -12.24 6.01 3.28
N LEU A 48 -13.44 6.45 3.63
CA LEU A 48 -14.02 6.31 4.96
C LEU A 48 -15.25 5.42 4.91
N CYS A 49 -15.51 4.69 6.00
CA CYS A 49 -16.74 3.95 6.17
C CYS A 49 -17.24 4.08 7.62
N GLU A 50 -18.56 4.07 7.81
CA GLU A 50 -19.17 4.28 9.14
C GLU A 50 -19.24 2.99 9.95
N ASP A 51 -19.48 1.86 9.30
CA ASP A 51 -19.66 0.57 9.95
C ASP A 51 -18.74 -0.49 9.32
N ILE A 52 -17.79 -0.98 10.11
CA ILE A 52 -16.87 -2.04 9.67
C ILE A 52 -17.62 -3.38 9.42
N GLY A 53 -18.73 -3.60 10.09
CA GLY A 53 -19.57 -4.78 9.90
C GLY A 53 -20.36 -4.77 8.58
N HIS A 54 -20.51 -3.59 7.98
CA HIS A 54 -21.11 -3.37 6.67
C HIS A 54 -20.31 -2.29 5.95
N ALA A 55 -19.04 -2.62 5.64
CA ALA A 55 -18.09 -1.66 5.13
C ALA A 55 -18.40 -1.25 3.70
N VAL A 56 -18.90 -0.01 3.54
CA VAL A 56 -19.16 0.64 2.26
C VAL A 56 -18.31 1.90 2.19
N ILE A 57 -17.53 2.03 1.14
CA ILE A 57 -16.77 3.24 0.83
C ILE A 57 -17.45 3.92 -0.36
N ASP A 58 -18.24 4.94 -0.08
CA ASP A 58 -19.01 5.66 -1.11
C ASP A 58 -18.16 6.67 -1.87
N GLU A 59 -17.21 7.30 -1.17
CA GLU A 59 -16.31 8.28 -1.75
C GLU A 59 -14.85 7.87 -1.53
N GLU A 60 -14.07 7.92 -2.59
CA GLU A 60 -12.67 7.57 -2.60
C GLU A 60 -11.83 8.67 -3.23
N LYS A 61 -10.84 9.15 -2.50
CA LYS A 61 -9.87 10.14 -2.97
C LYS A 61 -8.56 9.46 -3.32
N ILE A 62 -8.09 9.62 -4.55
CA ILE A 62 -6.75 9.15 -4.93
C ILE A 62 -5.71 10.10 -4.32
N ILE A 63 -4.87 9.56 -3.45
CA ILE A 63 -3.82 10.29 -2.73
C ILE A 63 -2.42 10.09 -3.32
N SER A 64 -2.19 8.96 -4.00
CA SER A 64 -0.93 8.69 -4.69
C SER A 64 -1.22 8.08 -6.07
N ARG A 65 -1.06 8.88 -7.11
CA ARG A 65 -1.31 8.47 -8.50
C ARG A 65 -0.15 7.66 -9.04
N ARG A 66 -0.42 6.89 -10.09
CA ARG A 66 0.63 6.33 -10.93
C ARG A 66 1.37 7.45 -11.65
N ILE A 67 2.67 7.32 -11.74
CA ILE A 67 3.52 8.30 -12.43
C ILE A 67 4.37 7.55 -13.46
N TYR A 68 4.19 7.90 -14.73
CA TYR A 68 4.92 7.28 -15.84
C TYR A 68 6.44 7.50 -15.70
N HIS A 69 7.22 6.53 -16.12
CA HIS A 69 8.68 6.47 -15.96
C HIS A 69 9.21 6.46 -14.51
N THR A 70 8.35 6.13 -13.56
CA THR A 70 8.76 5.97 -12.15
C THR A 70 8.54 4.54 -11.67
N LEU A 71 8.84 4.31 -10.38
CA LEU A 71 8.58 3.03 -9.71
C LEU A 71 7.08 2.68 -9.58
N THR A 72 6.19 3.65 -9.79
CA THR A 72 4.72 3.49 -9.70
C THR A 72 4.01 3.57 -11.05
N GLU A 73 4.74 3.43 -12.16
CA GLU A 73 4.18 3.64 -13.50
C GLU A 73 3.05 2.69 -13.88
N SER A 74 3.13 1.44 -13.43
CA SER A 74 2.10 0.43 -13.73
C SER A 74 0.99 0.45 -12.70
N LYS A 75 1.34 0.38 -11.43
CA LYS A 75 0.43 0.47 -10.28
C LYS A 75 1.22 0.68 -8.99
N ASN A 76 0.53 1.10 -7.95
CA ASN A 76 1.05 1.14 -6.58
C ASN A 76 -0.05 0.75 -5.60
N GLY A 77 0.31 0.43 -4.38
CA GLY A 77 -0.65 0.04 -3.34
C GLY A 77 -0.03 0.09 -1.96
N ALA A 78 -0.86 0.36 -0.97
CA ALA A 78 -0.48 0.25 0.42
C ALA A 78 -0.17 -1.22 0.75
N GLY A 79 0.76 -1.44 1.67
CA GLY A 79 1.18 -2.76 2.12
C GLY A 79 0.84 -3.01 3.58
N ALA A 80 1.67 -2.51 4.49
CA ALA A 80 1.46 -2.66 5.93
C ALA A 80 0.49 -1.62 6.49
N VAL A 81 -0.10 -1.92 7.64
CA VAL A 81 -0.82 -0.93 8.46
C VAL A 81 0.13 0.24 8.78
N PRO A 82 -0.32 1.49 8.63
CA PRO A 82 0.52 2.66 8.86
C PRO A 82 1.09 2.70 10.28
N ILE A 83 2.33 3.15 10.40
CA ILE A 83 3.01 3.31 11.68
C ILE A 83 2.95 4.77 12.09
N LYS A 84 2.47 5.03 13.30
CA LYS A 84 2.39 6.40 13.83
C LYS A 84 3.78 6.91 14.19
N GLY A 85 4.28 7.85 13.42
CA GLY A 85 5.51 8.58 13.69
C GLY A 85 5.26 9.87 14.49
N LYS A 86 6.33 10.58 14.83
CA LYS A 86 6.24 11.87 15.55
C LYS A 86 5.67 13.01 14.69
N LYS A 87 5.86 12.96 13.37
CA LYS A 87 5.51 14.05 12.45
C LYS A 87 4.48 13.65 11.40
N CYS A 88 4.38 12.37 11.09
CA CYS A 88 3.48 11.85 10.07
C CYS A 88 3.18 10.36 10.34
N TRP A 89 2.16 9.84 9.69
CA TRP A 89 2.01 8.41 9.51
C TRP A 89 3.02 7.91 8.49
N ILE A 90 3.72 6.83 8.80
CA ILE A 90 4.68 6.18 7.92
C ILE A 90 3.94 5.05 7.21
N ASN A 91 3.85 5.15 5.90
CA ASN A 91 3.19 4.18 5.04
C ASN A 91 4.23 3.41 4.23
N ILE A 92 4.27 2.09 4.39
CA ILE A 92 5.08 1.20 3.56
C ILE A 92 4.21 0.70 2.43
N ALA A 93 4.62 0.97 1.20
CA ALA A 93 3.87 0.68 0.00
C ALA A 93 4.72 -0.06 -1.02
N HIS A 94 4.06 -0.68 -1.99
CA HIS A 94 4.72 -1.27 -3.15
C HIS A 94 4.46 -0.46 -4.40
N GLY A 95 5.51 -0.28 -5.19
CA GLY A 95 5.43 0.27 -6.53
C GLY A 95 5.70 -0.80 -7.57
N VAL A 96 5.07 -0.68 -8.72
CA VAL A 96 5.16 -1.65 -9.81
C VAL A 96 5.47 -0.95 -11.11
N ARG A 97 6.49 -1.43 -11.79
CA ARG A 97 6.83 -0.97 -13.14
C ARG A 97 6.98 -2.14 -14.11
N ASN A 98 6.80 -1.85 -15.39
CA ASN A 98 7.09 -2.80 -16.45
C ASN A 98 8.60 -2.85 -16.73
N THR A 99 9.10 -4.05 -16.98
CA THR A 99 10.46 -4.29 -17.47
C THR A 99 10.43 -5.29 -18.61
N ALA A 100 11.54 -5.43 -19.34
CA ALA A 100 11.65 -6.43 -20.40
C ALA A 100 11.43 -7.87 -19.89
N ALA A 101 11.68 -8.10 -18.60
CA ALA A 101 11.49 -9.40 -17.93
C ALA A 101 10.11 -9.53 -17.22
N GLY A 102 9.16 -8.66 -17.52
CA GLY A 102 7.85 -8.62 -16.87
C GLY A 102 7.74 -7.53 -15.79
N LEU A 103 6.79 -7.68 -14.89
CA LEU A 103 6.57 -6.72 -13.82
C LEU A 103 7.67 -6.81 -12.76
N ARG A 104 8.06 -5.67 -12.22
CA ARG A 104 8.93 -5.58 -11.06
C ARG A 104 8.21 -4.84 -9.93
N TYR A 105 8.15 -5.50 -8.77
CA TYR A 105 7.60 -4.93 -7.52
C TYR A 105 8.72 -4.55 -6.57
N VAL A 106 8.62 -3.38 -6.00
CA VAL A 106 9.58 -2.83 -5.04
C VAL A 106 8.85 -2.15 -3.88
N LEU A 107 9.51 -2.01 -2.73
CA LEU A 107 8.92 -1.29 -1.60
C LEU A 107 9.47 0.12 -1.49
N TYR A 108 8.58 1.06 -1.15
CA TYR A 108 8.90 2.44 -0.87
C TYR A 108 8.11 2.96 0.35
N VAL A 109 8.49 4.12 0.86
CA VAL A 109 7.85 4.76 2.00
C VAL A 109 7.34 6.14 1.60
N PHE A 110 6.16 6.50 2.10
CA PHE A 110 5.63 7.85 2.03
C PHE A 110 4.99 8.23 3.36
N GLY A 111 4.84 9.53 3.61
CA GLY A 111 4.24 10.06 4.83
C GLY A 111 2.89 10.69 4.59
N THR A 112 1.94 10.49 5.52
CA THR A 112 0.66 11.21 5.52
C THR A 112 0.47 11.99 6.81
N ASP A 113 -0.38 13.01 6.78
CA ASP A 113 -0.64 13.89 7.91
C ASP A 113 -1.23 13.11 9.10
N LEU A 114 -0.86 13.49 10.31
CA LEU A 114 -1.32 12.79 11.52
C LEU A 114 -2.83 12.97 11.80
N LYS A 115 -3.40 14.08 11.37
CA LYS A 115 -4.83 14.40 11.60
C LYS A 115 -5.68 14.08 10.38
N ASP A 116 -5.11 14.24 9.19
CA ASP A 116 -5.76 13.95 7.92
C ASP A 116 -4.92 12.97 7.10
N PRO A 117 -5.04 11.65 7.34
CA PRO A 117 -4.25 10.65 6.63
C PRO A 117 -4.52 10.57 5.12
N SER A 118 -5.51 11.28 4.61
CA SER A 118 -5.73 11.44 3.16
C SER A 118 -4.75 12.41 2.50
N LYS A 119 -3.95 13.13 3.30
CA LYS A 119 -3.02 14.15 2.82
C LYS A 119 -1.59 13.63 2.88
N VAL A 120 -0.96 13.49 1.73
CA VAL A 120 0.47 13.16 1.65
C VAL A 120 1.29 14.37 2.07
N THR A 121 2.19 14.17 3.02
CA THR A 121 3.08 15.21 3.59
C THR A 121 4.56 14.94 3.33
N ALA A 122 4.90 13.70 2.97
CA ALA A 122 6.24 13.31 2.57
C ALA A 122 6.16 12.37 1.37
N GLU A 123 6.67 12.83 0.24
CA GLU A 123 6.74 12.04 -0.99
C GLU A 123 7.87 11.01 -0.94
N PRO A 124 7.76 9.90 -1.67
CA PRO A 124 8.83 8.91 -1.76
C PRO A 124 10.11 9.50 -2.34
N SER A 125 11.23 9.27 -1.66
CA SER A 125 12.56 9.64 -2.17
C SER A 125 13.20 8.55 -3.05
N GLY A 126 12.53 7.42 -3.23
CA GLY A 126 12.98 6.26 -3.96
C GLY A 126 12.52 4.96 -3.35
N VAL A 127 13.16 3.86 -3.71
CA VAL A 127 12.90 2.52 -3.16
C VAL A 127 13.87 2.23 -2.02
N PHE A 128 13.42 1.51 -1.00
CA PHE A 128 14.31 1.05 0.06
C PHE A 128 14.52 -0.47 0.06
N LEU A 129 13.60 -1.23 -0.56
CA LEU A 129 13.72 -2.68 -0.66
C LEU A 129 13.32 -3.14 -2.07
N VAL A 130 14.20 -3.94 -2.67
CA VAL A 130 14.05 -4.48 -4.01
C VAL A 130 14.38 -5.97 -4.00
N PRO A 131 13.82 -6.79 -4.88
CA PRO A 131 14.21 -8.20 -4.98
C PRO A 131 15.68 -8.29 -5.40
N PHE A 132 16.46 -9.05 -4.64
CA PHE A 132 17.89 -9.23 -4.86
C PHE A 132 18.28 -10.71 -4.83
N GLY A 133 19.25 -11.11 -5.67
CA GLY A 133 19.73 -12.50 -5.70
C GLY A 133 18.61 -13.51 -5.92
N GLU A 134 18.50 -14.47 -5.01
CA GLU A 134 17.46 -15.51 -5.04
C GLU A 134 16.03 -15.00 -4.82
N GLU A 135 15.87 -13.82 -4.22
CA GLU A 135 14.56 -13.16 -4.09
C GLU A 135 13.95 -12.73 -5.44
N ARG A 136 14.70 -12.86 -6.53
CA ARG A 136 14.21 -12.54 -7.87
C ARG A 136 13.55 -13.72 -8.57
N VAL A 137 13.60 -14.90 -7.99
CA VAL A 137 13.14 -16.14 -8.61
C VAL A 137 12.13 -16.85 -7.70
N GLY A 138 10.99 -17.20 -8.26
CA GLY A 138 9.89 -17.89 -7.57
C GLY A 138 8.66 -17.97 -8.48
N ASP A 139 7.49 -18.16 -7.89
CA ASP A 139 6.22 -18.29 -8.63
C ASP A 139 5.91 -17.03 -9.44
N VAL A 140 6.25 -15.87 -8.90
CA VAL A 140 6.19 -14.58 -9.60
C VAL A 140 7.55 -13.89 -9.51
N SER A 141 8.28 -13.83 -10.61
CA SER A 141 9.64 -13.27 -10.64
C SER A 141 9.69 -11.76 -10.38
N ASN A 142 10.79 -11.29 -9.77
CA ASN A 142 11.09 -9.88 -9.50
C ASN A 142 10.07 -9.16 -8.59
N VAL A 143 9.56 -9.84 -7.57
CA VAL A 143 8.58 -9.30 -6.64
C VAL A 143 9.13 -9.28 -5.21
N VAL A 144 9.02 -8.14 -4.54
CA VAL A 144 8.95 -8.04 -3.07
C VAL A 144 7.64 -7.36 -2.70
N PHE A 145 6.95 -7.94 -1.73
CA PHE A 145 5.62 -7.49 -1.33
C PHE A 145 5.48 -7.55 0.19
N THR A 146 5.03 -6.46 0.82
CA THR A 146 4.80 -6.43 2.27
C THR A 146 3.31 -6.43 2.59
N ASN A 147 2.95 -7.12 3.63
CA ASN A 147 1.62 -7.20 4.21
C ASN A 147 1.62 -6.95 5.72
N GLY A 148 2.77 -6.64 6.31
CA GLY A 148 2.83 -6.33 7.73
C GLY A 148 4.11 -5.63 8.14
N ALA A 149 3.99 -4.73 9.12
CA ALA A 149 5.12 -4.13 9.81
C ALA A 149 4.77 -3.90 11.28
N VAL A 150 5.76 -4.01 12.15
CA VAL A 150 5.62 -3.80 13.59
C VAL A 150 6.69 -2.82 14.04
N ALA A 151 6.27 -1.70 14.61
CA ALA A 151 7.17 -0.76 15.28
C ALA A 151 7.33 -1.16 16.76
N ARG A 152 8.56 -1.12 17.25
CA ARG A 152 8.89 -1.31 18.67
C ARG A 152 9.09 0.04 19.39
N GLU A 153 9.02 0.02 20.70
CA GLU A 153 9.21 1.21 21.54
C GLU A 153 10.60 1.84 21.37
N ASN A 154 11.62 1.03 21.08
CA ASN A 154 12.99 1.50 20.82
C ASN A 154 13.17 2.19 19.45
N GLY A 155 12.14 2.19 18.61
CA GLY A 155 12.15 2.81 17.28
C GLY A 155 12.48 1.86 16.13
N ASP A 156 12.80 0.61 16.39
CA ASP A 156 12.99 -0.39 15.33
C ASP A 156 11.68 -0.72 14.64
N ILE A 157 11.72 -0.92 13.34
CA ILE A 157 10.57 -1.32 12.53
C ILE A 157 10.90 -2.64 11.85
N TYR A 158 10.15 -3.68 12.20
CA TYR A 158 10.23 -4.98 11.56
C TYR A 158 9.23 -5.04 10.41
N ILE A 159 9.71 -5.27 9.20
CA ILE A 159 8.90 -5.35 7.99
C ILE A 159 8.87 -6.79 7.53
N TYR A 160 7.67 -7.37 7.53
CA TYR A 160 7.44 -8.72 7.02
C TYR A 160 7.09 -8.64 5.54
N TYR A 161 7.87 -9.30 4.69
CA TYR A 161 7.65 -9.26 3.25
C TYR A 161 7.83 -10.65 2.60
N ALA A 162 7.17 -10.85 1.49
CA ALA A 162 7.35 -12.00 0.64
C ALA A 162 8.25 -11.66 -0.54
N SER A 163 9.08 -12.61 -0.97
CA SER A 163 9.76 -12.54 -2.25
C SER A 163 9.19 -13.56 -3.22
N CYS A 164 8.86 -13.08 -4.42
CA CYS A 164 8.37 -13.87 -5.56
C CYS A 164 7.23 -14.83 -5.24
N ASP A 165 6.35 -14.44 -4.29
CA ASP A 165 5.22 -15.23 -3.76
C ASP A 165 5.61 -16.63 -3.25
N THR A 166 6.88 -16.85 -2.94
CA THR A 166 7.45 -18.16 -2.58
C THR A 166 8.04 -18.20 -1.19
N ARG A 167 8.65 -17.09 -0.73
CA ARG A 167 9.39 -17.06 0.55
C ARG A 167 8.97 -15.88 1.38
N MET A 168 8.93 -16.08 2.72
CA MET A 168 8.71 -15.01 3.69
C MET A 168 10.03 -14.59 4.32
N HIS A 169 10.18 -13.27 4.51
CA HIS A 169 11.35 -12.63 5.08
C HIS A 169 10.95 -11.60 6.12
N VAL A 170 11.92 -11.18 6.93
CA VAL A 170 11.81 -10.03 7.82
C VAL A 170 13.04 -9.13 7.62
N ALA A 171 12.79 -7.84 7.48
CA ALA A 171 13.81 -6.79 7.52
C ALA A 171 13.61 -5.92 8.77
N ALA A 172 14.70 -5.34 9.31
CA ALA A 172 14.70 -4.42 10.44
C ALA A 172 15.64 -3.24 10.18
#